data_2643b1e3df67806cc405f2f07bcd0884
#
_entry.id   2643b1e3df67806cc405f2f07bcd0884
#
_cell.length_a   1.000
_cell.length_b   1.000
_cell.length_c   1.000
_cell.angle_alpha   90.00
_cell.angle_beta   90.00
_cell.angle_gamma   90.00
#
_symmetry.space_group_name_H-M   'P 1'
#
loop_
_entity.id
_entity.type
_entity.pdbx_description
1 polymer ?
#
loop_
_entity_poly.entity_id
_entity_poly.type
_entity_poly.pdbx_seq_one_letter_code
_entity_poly.pdbx_strand_id
1 'polypeptide(L)'
;MILYSDAQLAELLNKEIFRLISDSADELGMDCYVVGGYVRDLFLERPSKDIDVVVVGSGIEVATRLKEKLGKKAHLSVFKNFGTAQVKISESSRVKSKESAVVVPLAKKDNHNSTFHTLHSSFIEVEFVGARKESYSHDSRKPIVENGTLEDDQNRRDFTINALAICLNKSRFGELIDPFDGLYDMEDGIIRTPLDPDITFSDDPLRMLRAVRFSAQLKFDIDRETRDALTRNAYRLKIISGERIQEELNKILMTDKPSRGLYELYDTGLMQQFLPEVCNLDIVETRNGRAHKNNFYHTLEVLDNVAKSEDSSLWLRWAALLHDIGKPKSKRWDNVAGWTFHNHNYIGAKMVPDIFRRLKMPLDIKMKYVQKLVDLHMRPIVIADEEVTDSAVRRLVNDAGDDINDLMTLCEADITSKNEVRKAHFRENFRMVREKIADLQEKDYKRLLQPVVDGNEIMEMFNLKPSREVGVLKQCLKDAVLDNKVPNEREPLMELLMKKAKQMGLSVKS
;
A
#
# COMPACT_ATOMS: atom_id res chain seq x y z
N MET A 1 19.50 21.14 -2.73
CA MET A 1 18.73 21.27 -1.46
C MET A 1 18.79 22.71 -0.98
N ILE A 2 17.73 23.22 -0.33
CA ILE A 2 17.73 24.57 0.24
C ILE A 2 18.39 24.48 1.62
N LEU A 3 19.50 25.21 1.80
CA LEU A 3 20.13 25.38 3.11
C LEU A 3 19.42 26.53 3.83
N TYR A 4 18.72 26.23 4.90
CA TYR A 4 18.04 27.21 5.73
C TYR A 4 18.98 27.71 6.83
N SER A 5 18.99 29.01 7.09
CA SER A 5 19.56 29.57 8.32
C SER A 5 18.66 29.26 9.53
N ASP A 6 19.20 29.34 10.75
CA ASP A 6 18.42 29.13 11.97
C ASP A 6 17.20 30.06 12.04
N ALA A 7 17.32 31.30 11.57
CA ALA A 7 16.21 32.24 11.49
C ALA A 7 15.11 31.78 10.53
N GLN A 8 15.47 31.20 9.38
CA GLN A 8 14.50 30.64 8.44
C GLN A 8 13.86 29.38 8.99
N LEU A 9 14.61 28.50 9.67
CA LEU A 9 14.05 27.34 10.36
C LEU A 9 13.09 27.74 11.48
N ALA A 10 13.44 28.78 12.25
CA ALA A 10 12.55 29.34 13.26
C ALA A 10 11.23 29.86 12.65
N GLU A 11 11.28 30.47 11.45
CA GLU A 11 10.07 30.91 10.73
C GLU A 11 9.23 29.72 10.25
N LEU A 12 9.84 28.69 9.66
CA LEU A 12 9.16 27.47 9.20
C LEU A 12 8.50 26.69 10.36
N LEU A 13 9.11 26.73 11.55
CA LEU A 13 8.59 26.11 12.77
C LEU A 13 7.67 27.05 13.56
N ASN A 14 7.39 28.27 13.08
CA ASN A 14 6.56 29.25 13.78
C ASN A 14 5.06 28.92 13.71
N LYS A 15 4.70 27.67 14.03
CA LYS A 15 3.33 27.16 14.15
C LYS A 15 2.93 27.13 15.62
N GLU A 16 1.62 27.30 15.91
CA GLU A 16 1.08 27.28 17.27
C GLU A 16 1.56 26.08 18.09
N ILE A 17 1.59 24.89 17.47
CA ILE A 17 2.01 23.65 18.15
C ILE A 17 3.45 23.72 18.67
N PHE A 18 4.40 24.19 17.86
CA PHE A 18 5.80 24.29 18.29
C PHE A 18 6.02 25.35 19.36
N ARG A 19 5.27 26.47 19.31
CA ARG A 19 5.30 27.47 20.37
C ARG A 19 4.80 26.92 21.70
N LEU A 20 3.70 26.15 21.68
CA LEU A 20 3.14 25.51 22.89
C LEU A 20 4.06 24.42 23.44
N ILE A 21 4.76 23.68 22.57
CA ILE A 21 5.79 22.72 22.99
C ILE A 21 6.96 23.46 23.63
N SER A 22 7.47 24.52 23.00
CA SER A 22 8.51 25.40 23.51
C SER A 22 8.18 25.91 24.91
N ASP A 23 7.00 26.55 25.04
CA ASP A 23 6.52 27.08 26.33
C ASP A 23 6.44 26.00 27.41
N SER A 24 6.03 24.78 27.02
CA SER A 24 5.89 23.65 27.97
C SER A 24 7.25 23.15 28.45
N ALA A 25 8.23 23.04 27.56
CA ALA A 25 9.58 22.62 27.88
C ALA A 25 10.33 23.68 28.72
N ASP A 26 10.24 24.98 28.35
CA ASP A 26 10.89 26.06 29.05
C ASP A 26 10.35 26.24 30.49
N GLU A 27 9.03 26.08 30.69
CA GLU A 27 8.42 26.11 32.05
C GLU A 27 8.93 24.99 32.96
N LEU A 28 9.33 23.86 32.38
CA LEU A 28 9.88 22.72 33.10
C LEU A 28 11.42 22.76 33.18
N GLY A 29 12.06 23.72 32.51
CA GLY A 29 13.53 23.81 32.44
C GLY A 29 14.19 22.65 31.72
N MET A 30 13.53 22.09 30.71
CA MET A 30 14.01 20.94 29.94
C MET A 30 14.38 21.37 28.51
N ASP A 31 15.51 20.90 28.01
CA ASP A 31 15.86 21.05 26.60
C ASP A 31 14.98 20.17 25.73
N CYS A 32 14.49 20.72 24.61
CA CYS A 32 13.49 20.10 23.76
C CYS A 32 13.82 20.30 22.27
N TYR A 33 13.70 19.23 21.50
CA TYR A 33 14.10 19.22 20.08
C TYR A 33 13.07 18.48 19.24
N VAL A 34 12.70 19.03 18.07
CA VAL A 34 12.05 18.26 17.02
C VAL A 34 13.13 17.50 16.24
N VAL A 35 12.87 16.23 15.90
CA VAL A 35 13.89 15.32 15.40
C VAL A 35 13.38 14.37 14.31
N GLY A 36 14.28 13.66 13.68
CA GLY A 36 13.98 12.49 12.86
C GLY A 36 13.30 12.79 11.54
N GLY A 37 12.27 12.00 11.23
CA GLY A 37 11.56 12.07 9.94
C GLY A 37 10.98 13.43 9.62
N TYR A 38 10.46 14.14 10.63
CA TYR A 38 9.90 15.48 10.45
C TYR A 38 10.95 16.47 9.95
N VAL A 39 12.14 16.49 10.57
CA VAL A 39 13.23 17.40 10.19
C VAL A 39 13.74 17.07 8.80
N ARG A 40 14.01 15.79 8.51
CA ARG A 40 14.38 15.34 7.16
C ARG A 40 13.37 15.78 6.11
N ASP A 41 12.08 15.53 6.34
CA ASP A 41 11.02 15.83 5.38
C ASP A 41 10.82 17.35 5.19
N LEU A 42 11.13 18.17 6.23
CA LEU A 42 11.16 19.62 6.13
C LEU A 42 12.20 20.08 5.08
N PHE A 43 13.43 19.56 5.13
CA PHE A 43 14.49 19.86 4.18
C PHE A 43 14.25 19.29 2.77
N LEU A 44 13.53 18.18 2.68
CA LEU A 44 13.14 17.55 1.41
C LEU A 44 11.83 18.11 0.83
N GLU A 45 11.25 19.13 1.46
CA GLU A 45 9.97 19.76 1.07
C GLU A 45 8.82 18.73 0.93
N ARG A 46 8.83 17.71 1.78
CA ARG A 46 7.83 16.64 1.82
C ARG A 46 6.83 16.89 2.94
N PRO A 47 5.53 16.62 2.72
CA PRO A 47 4.56 16.75 3.79
C PRO A 47 4.82 15.70 4.89
N SER A 48 4.94 16.16 6.14
CA SER A 48 5.03 15.30 7.32
C SER A 48 3.97 15.71 8.33
N LYS A 49 3.25 14.70 8.88
CA LYS A 49 2.24 14.90 9.91
C LYS A 49 2.68 14.38 11.28
N ASP A 50 3.66 13.49 11.28
CA ASP A 50 4.17 12.87 12.50
C ASP A 50 5.33 13.73 13.03
N ILE A 51 5.17 14.26 14.23
CA ILE A 51 6.15 15.14 14.88
C ILE A 51 6.77 14.35 16.02
N ASP A 52 8.07 14.03 15.89
CA ASP A 52 8.86 13.40 16.94
C ASP A 52 9.61 14.47 17.74
N VAL A 53 9.43 14.47 19.04
CA VAL A 53 10.05 15.42 19.97
C VAL A 53 10.89 14.66 20.97
N VAL A 54 12.18 15.01 21.05
CA VAL A 54 13.11 14.53 22.07
C VAL A 54 13.25 15.58 23.16
N VAL A 55 13.15 15.15 24.41
CA VAL A 55 13.30 15.98 25.60
C VAL A 55 14.49 15.48 26.41
N VAL A 56 15.44 16.34 26.73
CA VAL A 56 16.51 16.00 27.68
C VAL A 56 15.91 16.06 29.10
N GLY A 57 15.35 14.93 29.50
CA GLY A 57 14.51 14.78 30.69
C GLY A 57 13.27 13.94 30.42
N SER A 58 12.13 14.34 31.00
CA SER A 58 10.88 13.60 30.93
C SER A 58 10.01 14.04 29.76
N GLY A 59 9.98 13.30 28.66
CA GLY A 59 9.04 13.53 27.58
C GLY A 59 7.57 13.46 28.01
N ILE A 60 7.26 12.63 29.01
CA ILE A 60 5.92 12.50 29.58
C ILE A 60 5.48 13.79 30.28
N GLU A 61 6.38 14.47 30.99
CA GLU A 61 6.05 15.72 31.70
C GLU A 61 5.77 16.86 30.71
N VAL A 62 6.60 17.00 29.66
CA VAL A 62 6.38 18.01 28.61
C VAL A 62 5.07 17.74 27.86
N ALA A 63 4.79 16.48 27.51
CA ALA A 63 3.53 16.08 26.85
C ALA A 63 2.31 16.38 27.75
N THR A 64 2.43 16.15 29.06
CA THR A 64 1.37 16.44 30.02
C THR A 64 1.12 17.95 30.11
N ARG A 65 2.18 18.75 30.23
CA ARG A 65 2.09 20.19 30.24
C ARG A 65 1.47 20.75 28.96
N LEU A 66 1.87 20.23 27.80
CA LEU A 66 1.26 20.59 26.52
C LEU A 66 -0.24 20.28 26.50
N LYS A 67 -0.63 19.08 26.99
CA LYS A 67 -2.04 18.68 27.08
C LYS A 67 -2.85 19.62 27.98
N GLU A 68 -2.28 20.07 29.11
CA GLU A 68 -2.92 21.05 29.99
C GLU A 68 -3.22 22.37 29.24
N LYS A 69 -2.25 22.88 28.46
CA LYS A 69 -2.39 24.09 27.66
C LYS A 69 -3.44 23.95 26.53
N LEU A 70 -3.49 22.79 25.87
CA LEU A 70 -4.43 22.48 24.78
C LEU A 70 -5.85 22.16 25.28
N GLY A 71 -6.01 21.77 26.54
CA GLY A 71 -7.29 21.46 27.16
C GLY A 71 -8.03 20.32 26.44
N LYS A 72 -9.31 20.51 26.13
CA LYS A 72 -10.18 19.50 25.50
C LYS A 72 -9.86 19.21 24.03
N LYS A 73 -9.03 20.03 23.39
CA LYS A 73 -8.66 19.86 21.97
C LYS A 73 -7.65 18.74 21.73
N ALA A 74 -7.02 18.23 22.77
CA ALA A 74 -5.99 17.21 22.67
C ALA A 74 -6.30 15.99 23.52
N HIS A 75 -5.83 14.83 23.06
CA HIS A 75 -5.83 13.55 23.80
C HIS A 75 -4.40 13.15 24.09
N LEU A 76 -4.11 12.81 25.35
CA LEU A 76 -2.80 12.33 25.79
C LEU A 76 -2.84 10.84 26.04
N SER A 77 -1.92 10.10 25.43
CA SER A 77 -1.64 8.69 25.70
C SER A 77 -0.24 8.58 26.30
N VAL A 78 -0.10 7.90 27.45
CA VAL A 78 1.18 7.74 28.14
C VAL A 78 1.59 6.27 28.15
N PHE A 79 2.81 5.99 27.69
CA PHE A 79 3.40 4.65 27.62
C PHE A 79 4.56 4.55 28.63
N LYS A 80 4.22 4.44 29.92
CA LYS A 80 5.18 4.49 31.04
C LYS A 80 6.33 3.51 30.91
N ASN A 81 6.07 2.30 30.42
CA ASN A 81 7.10 1.27 30.23
C ASN A 81 8.16 1.63 29.19
N PHE A 82 7.86 2.59 28.31
CA PHE A 82 8.75 3.05 27.24
C PHE A 82 9.26 4.47 27.48
N GLY A 83 8.80 5.14 28.54
CA GLY A 83 9.13 6.53 28.82
C GLY A 83 8.65 7.50 27.72
N THR A 84 7.58 7.15 26.98
CA THR A 84 7.05 7.94 25.86
C THR A 84 5.62 8.39 26.11
N ALA A 85 5.23 9.49 25.47
CA ALA A 85 3.86 9.97 25.47
C ALA A 85 3.48 10.50 24.08
N GLN A 86 2.21 10.39 23.74
CA GLN A 86 1.66 10.83 22.46
C GLN A 86 0.51 11.81 22.70
N VAL A 87 0.56 12.95 22.03
CA VAL A 87 -0.51 13.96 22.04
C VAL A 87 -1.15 14.03 20.67
N LYS A 88 -2.43 13.64 20.59
CA LYS A 88 -3.25 13.79 19.38
C LYS A 88 -4.12 15.04 19.49
N ILE A 89 -4.03 15.92 18.49
CA ILE A 89 -4.71 17.20 18.46
C ILE A 89 -5.70 17.19 17.30
N SER A 90 -6.99 17.41 17.59
CA SER A 90 -7.99 17.55 16.54
C SER A 90 -7.92 18.96 15.95
N GLU A 91 -7.71 19.08 14.64
CA GLU A 91 -7.92 20.33 13.92
C GLU A 91 -9.43 20.61 13.90
N SER A 92 -9.90 21.44 14.83
CA SER A 92 -11.24 21.97 14.72
C SER A 92 -11.31 22.90 13.51
N SER A 93 -12.14 22.55 12.54
CA SER A 93 -12.47 23.38 11.39
C SER A 93 -13.09 24.71 11.83
N ARG A 94 -12.24 25.72 12.14
CA ARG A 94 -12.58 27.15 12.19
C ARG A 94 -11.31 27.97 12.47
N VAL A 95 -10.46 28.11 11.47
CA VAL A 95 -9.68 29.35 11.31
C VAL A 95 -9.85 29.77 9.86
N LYS A 96 -10.66 30.82 9.63
CA LYS A 96 -10.62 31.58 8.40
C LYS A 96 -9.30 32.33 8.36
N SER A 97 -8.25 31.73 7.88
CA SER A 97 -7.07 32.45 7.41
C SER A 97 -7.19 32.60 5.90
N LYS A 98 -7.35 33.84 5.48
CA LYS A 98 -7.11 34.27 4.11
C LYS A 98 -5.62 34.09 3.83
N GLU A 99 -5.24 32.98 3.21
CA GLU A 99 -3.97 32.88 2.51
C GLU A 99 -4.14 31.89 1.34
N SER A 100 -3.85 32.41 0.22
CA SER A 100 -3.76 31.98 -1.15
C SER A 100 -3.65 30.46 -1.36
N ALA A 101 -4.77 29.82 -1.69
CA ALA A 101 -4.77 28.55 -2.41
C ALA A 101 -4.50 28.86 -3.89
N VAL A 102 -3.38 28.42 -4.39
CA VAL A 102 -3.17 28.29 -5.85
C VAL A 102 -4.07 27.18 -6.32
N VAL A 103 -5.21 27.55 -6.88
CA VAL A 103 -6.14 26.63 -7.53
C VAL A 103 -5.60 26.32 -8.92
N VAL A 104 -5.14 25.10 -9.12
CA VAL A 104 -4.98 24.53 -10.46
C VAL A 104 -6.35 23.98 -10.88
N PRO A 105 -6.92 24.43 -12.02
CA PRO A 105 -8.24 23.96 -12.44
C PRO A 105 -8.18 22.55 -13.00
N LEU A 106 -8.78 21.59 -12.31
CA LEU A 106 -9.12 20.28 -12.88
C LEU A 106 -10.46 20.37 -13.62
N ALA A 107 -10.42 19.99 -14.87
CA ALA A 107 -11.55 19.92 -15.78
C ALA A 107 -12.65 18.99 -15.26
N LYS A 108 -13.91 19.44 -15.49
CA LYS A 108 -15.14 18.70 -15.21
C LYS A 108 -15.25 17.41 -16.01
N LYS A 109 -15.71 16.34 -15.38
CA LYS A 109 -16.79 15.48 -15.90
C LYS A 109 -17.39 14.55 -14.84
N ASP A 110 -18.61 14.81 -14.52
CA ASP A 110 -19.85 14.03 -14.35
C ASP A 110 -19.86 12.68 -13.59
N ASN A 111 -20.58 12.76 -12.46
CA ASN A 111 -21.61 11.87 -11.89
C ASN A 111 -21.48 10.33 -11.97
N HIS A 112 -21.26 9.69 -10.83
CA HIS A 112 -22.33 8.95 -10.13
C HIS A 112 -21.91 8.53 -8.70
N ASN A 113 -22.81 8.80 -7.78
CA ASN A 113 -22.90 8.51 -6.36
C ASN A 113 -22.26 7.20 -5.88
N SER A 114 -21.36 7.32 -4.92
CA SER A 114 -21.52 6.71 -3.59
C SER A 114 -20.64 7.49 -2.61
N THR A 115 -21.26 8.41 -1.91
CA THR A 115 -20.63 9.26 -0.90
C THR A 115 -20.42 8.44 0.38
N PHE A 116 -19.32 7.70 0.47
CA PHE A 116 -18.72 7.46 1.76
C PHE A 116 -17.83 8.68 2.05
N HIS A 117 -18.41 9.71 2.67
CA HIS A 117 -17.66 10.73 3.36
C HIS A 117 -16.93 10.05 4.54
N THR A 118 -15.73 9.53 4.28
CA THR A 118 -14.76 9.39 5.34
C THR A 118 -14.40 10.82 5.74
N LEU A 119 -14.96 11.28 6.85
CA LEU A 119 -14.47 12.46 7.56
C LEU A 119 -13.01 12.18 7.92
N HIS A 120 -12.08 12.58 7.06
CA HIS A 120 -10.69 12.73 7.43
C HIS A 120 -10.63 13.92 8.41
N SER A 121 -10.88 13.64 9.69
CA SER A 121 -10.45 14.53 10.74
C SER A 121 -8.93 14.57 10.66
N SER A 122 -8.37 15.69 10.21
CA SER A 122 -6.94 15.92 10.22
C SER A 122 -6.51 16.05 11.68
N PHE A 123 -5.79 15.03 12.16
CA PHE A 123 -5.15 15.09 13.47
C PHE A 123 -3.67 15.41 13.27
N ILE A 124 -3.14 16.29 14.13
CA ILE A 124 -1.69 16.41 14.33
C ILE A 124 -1.33 15.45 15.46
N GLU A 125 -0.32 14.63 15.23
CA GLU A 125 0.19 13.69 16.20
C GLU A 125 1.61 14.08 16.60
N VAL A 126 1.85 14.24 17.90
CA VAL A 126 3.16 14.59 18.46
C VAL A 126 3.56 13.49 19.42
N GLU A 127 4.67 12.83 19.15
CA GLU A 127 5.28 11.86 20.04
C GLU A 127 6.41 12.48 20.85
N PHE A 128 6.40 12.29 22.16
CA PHE A 128 7.42 12.80 23.09
C PHE A 128 8.21 11.62 23.65
N VAL A 129 9.53 11.70 23.52
CA VAL A 129 10.47 10.70 24.02
C VAL A 129 11.52 11.41 24.87
N GLY A 130 11.85 10.86 26.04
CA GLY A 130 13.03 11.32 26.76
C GLY A 130 14.31 10.96 26.01
N ALA A 131 15.27 11.86 25.96
CA ALA A 131 16.60 11.56 25.45
C ALA A 131 17.18 10.38 26.22
N ARG A 132 17.70 9.36 25.51
CA ARG A 132 18.10 8.12 26.14
C ARG A 132 19.37 7.55 25.54
N LYS A 133 20.14 6.93 26.42
CA LYS A 133 21.26 6.06 26.07
C LYS A 133 20.76 4.63 26.03
N GLU A 134 21.07 3.92 24.97
CA GLU A 134 20.70 2.51 24.81
C GLU A 134 21.97 1.65 24.79
N SER A 135 21.96 0.54 25.52
CA SER A 135 22.99 -0.49 25.42
C SER A 135 22.34 -1.83 25.08
N TYR A 136 22.94 -2.54 24.12
CA TYR A 136 22.39 -3.78 23.60
C TYR A 136 23.28 -4.97 23.98
N SER A 137 22.65 -6.12 24.24
CA SER A 137 23.37 -7.40 24.31
C SER A 137 23.30 -8.10 22.96
N HIS A 138 24.35 -8.84 22.61
CA HIS A 138 24.49 -9.48 21.28
C HIS A 138 23.30 -10.37 20.88
N ASP A 139 22.65 -11.04 21.84
CA ASP A 139 21.57 -11.99 21.59
C ASP A 139 20.18 -11.43 21.82
N SER A 140 20.07 -10.15 22.15
CA SER A 140 18.80 -9.48 22.42
C SER A 140 18.79 -8.11 21.78
N ARG A 141 17.69 -7.80 21.09
CA ARG A 141 17.42 -6.46 20.58
C ARG A 141 16.70 -5.57 21.60
N LYS A 142 16.42 -6.06 22.81
CA LYS A 142 15.84 -5.22 23.89
C LYS A 142 16.98 -4.46 24.55
N PRO A 143 17.07 -3.13 24.37
CA PRO A 143 18.12 -2.34 25.01
C PRO A 143 17.86 -2.22 26.51
N ILE A 144 18.96 -2.05 27.24
CA ILE A 144 18.91 -1.41 28.55
C ILE A 144 18.86 0.09 28.26
N VAL A 145 17.86 0.78 28.80
CA VAL A 145 17.60 2.19 28.52
C VAL A 145 17.90 3.00 29.77
N GLU A 146 18.73 4.02 29.61
CA GLU A 146 19.07 5.00 30.64
C GLU A 146 18.77 6.42 30.12
N ASN A 147 18.60 7.39 31.01
CA ASN A 147 18.49 8.78 30.63
C ASN A 147 19.80 9.21 29.96
N GLY A 148 19.69 9.89 28.84
CA GLY A 148 20.81 10.31 28.01
C GLY A 148 20.74 11.78 27.66
N THR A 149 21.75 12.22 26.91
CA THR A 149 21.83 13.54 26.29
C THR A 149 21.23 13.51 24.89
N LEU A 150 21.11 14.68 24.23
CA LEU A 150 20.74 14.75 22.82
C LEU A 150 21.73 13.95 21.95
N GLU A 151 23.02 14.05 22.23
CA GLU A 151 24.07 13.33 21.54
C GLU A 151 23.90 11.81 21.64
N ASP A 152 23.58 11.28 22.84
CA ASP A 152 23.26 9.87 23.01
C ASP A 152 22.05 9.44 22.16
N ASP A 153 21.00 10.28 22.06
CA ASP A 153 19.85 10.02 21.23
C ASP A 153 20.18 10.03 19.74
N GLN A 154 21.00 10.97 19.28
CA GLN A 154 21.45 11.07 17.88
C GLN A 154 22.36 9.89 17.50
N ASN A 155 23.30 9.50 18.38
CA ASN A 155 24.22 8.38 18.17
C ASN A 155 23.50 7.04 17.96
N ARG A 156 22.36 6.79 18.62
CA ARG A 156 21.59 5.55 18.50
C ARG A 156 20.65 5.50 17.30
N ARG A 157 20.53 6.58 16.51
CA ARG A 157 19.62 6.62 15.35
C ARG A 157 20.15 5.77 14.20
N ASP A 158 19.23 5.44 13.30
CA ASP A 158 19.51 4.53 12.18
C ASP A 158 20.40 5.17 11.10
N PHE A 159 20.08 6.40 10.67
CA PHE A 159 20.77 7.09 9.57
C PHE A 159 21.03 8.56 9.89
N THR A 160 22.08 9.11 9.29
CA THR A 160 22.47 10.53 9.43
C THR A 160 21.34 11.48 9.10
N ILE A 161 20.61 11.22 8.02
CA ILE A 161 19.45 12.00 7.57
C ILE A 161 18.26 12.00 8.54
N ASN A 162 18.23 11.06 9.48
CA ASN A 162 17.22 10.96 10.55
C ASN A 162 17.78 11.37 11.93
N ALA A 163 19.08 11.72 12.00
CA ALA A 163 19.75 12.14 13.22
C ALA A 163 19.75 13.68 13.43
N LEU A 164 19.19 14.43 12.49
CA LEU A 164 19.02 15.88 12.59
C LEU A 164 18.06 16.24 13.71
N ALA A 165 18.39 17.33 14.42
CA ALA A 165 17.54 17.90 15.45
C ALA A 165 17.43 19.41 15.28
N ILE A 166 16.26 20.02 15.60
CA ILE A 166 16.09 21.46 15.65
C ILE A 166 15.60 21.82 17.05
N CYS A 167 16.30 22.75 17.71
CA CYS A 167 15.96 23.20 19.05
C CYS A 167 14.61 23.92 19.09
N LEU A 168 13.78 23.61 20.07
CA LEU A 168 12.47 24.25 20.29
C LEU A 168 12.45 25.20 21.48
N ASN A 169 13.48 25.24 22.34
CA ASN A 169 13.55 26.20 23.46
C ASN A 169 13.70 27.63 22.95
N LYS A 170 13.03 28.57 23.57
CA LYS A 170 13.00 29.98 23.13
C LYS A 170 14.37 30.61 22.91
N SER A 171 15.33 30.29 23.79
CA SER A 171 16.67 30.86 23.73
C SER A 171 17.46 30.45 22.48
N ARG A 172 17.11 29.29 21.88
CA ARG A 172 17.81 28.67 20.74
C ARG A 172 16.82 28.17 19.68
N PHE A 173 15.62 28.74 19.61
CA PHE A 173 14.55 28.29 18.73
C PHE A 173 14.96 28.35 17.25
N GLY A 174 14.90 27.22 16.57
CA GLY A 174 15.30 27.08 15.17
C GLY A 174 16.76 26.69 14.95
N GLU A 175 17.59 26.61 16.02
CA GLU A 175 18.98 26.14 15.89
C GLU A 175 19.04 24.68 15.45
N LEU A 176 19.75 24.45 14.34
CA LEU A 176 19.95 23.11 13.79
C LEU A 176 21.17 22.43 14.43
N ILE A 177 20.99 21.16 14.83
CA ILE A 177 22.04 20.29 15.37
C ILE A 177 22.20 19.10 14.42
N ASP A 178 23.30 19.08 13.68
CA ASP A 178 23.67 18.04 12.70
C ASP A 178 25.11 17.55 12.93
N PRO A 179 25.33 16.65 13.91
CA PRO A 179 26.68 16.21 14.25
C PRO A 179 27.27 15.20 13.25
N PHE A 180 26.48 14.71 12.29
CA PHE A 180 26.88 13.65 11.35
C PHE A 180 26.84 14.07 9.89
N ASP A 181 26.75 15.37 9.62
CA ASP A 181 26.64 15.90 8.26
C ASP A 181 25.46 15.33 7.45
N GLY A 182 24.33 15.08 8.14
CA GLY A 182 23.12 14.51 7.53
C GLY A 182 22.51 15.39 6.43
N LEU A 183 22.75 16.72 6.48
CA LEU A 183 22.35 17.63 5.40
C LEU A 183 23.14 17.36 4.13
N TYR A 184 24.45 17.11 4.22
CA TYR A 184 25.26 16.76 3.06
C TYR A 184 24.84 15.40 2.48
N ASP A 185 24.58 14.41 3.35
CA ASP A 185 24.07 13.11 2.88
C ASP A 185 22.70 13.26 2.18
N MET A 186 21.85 14.16 2.64
CA MET A 186 20.57 14.46 1.93
C MET A 186 20.80 15.15 0.58
N GLU A 187 21.76 16.06 0.47
CA GLU A 187 22.09 16.75 -0.77
C GLU A 187 22.67 15.77 -1.80
N ASP A 188 23.55 14.90 -1.35
CA ASP A 188 24.18 13.86 -2.18
C ASP A 188 23.25 12.67 -2.44
N GLY A 189 22.11 12.58 -1.77
CA GLY A 189 21.15 11.47 -1.89
C GLY A 189 21.69 10.16 -1.32
N ILE A 190 22.31 10.20 -0.15
CA ILE A 190 22.99 9.07 0.50
C ILE A 190 22.26 8.62 1.77
N ILE A 191 22.16 7.31 1.96
CA ILE A 191 21.75 6.66 3.21
C ILE A 191 23.00 6.11 3.90
N ARG A 192 23.36 6.72 5.03
CA ARG A 192 24.55 6.40 5.83
C ARG A 192 24.18 6.27 7.30
N THR A 193 24.80 5.34 8.03
CA THR A 193 24.66 5.24 9.48
C THR A 193 25.47 6.32 10.20
N PRO A 194 24.98 6.88 11.34
CA PRO A 194 25.73 7.88 12.10
C PRO A 194 27.06 7.37 12.63
N LEU A 195 27.07 6.11 13.06
CA LEU A 195 28.24 5.42 13.60
C LEU A 195 28.57 4.19 12.75
N ASP A 196 29.47 3.35 13.24
CA ASP A 196 29.84 2.08 12.61
C ASP A 196 28.59 1.27 12.23
N PRO A 197 28.41 0.96 10.92
CA PRO A 197 27.20 0.26 10.45
C PRO A 197 27.09 -1.16 10.99
N ASP A 198 28.18 -1.87 11.28
CA ASP A 198 28.13 -3.20 11.86
C ASP A 198 27.57 -3.17 13.28
N ILE A 199 27.92 -2.16 14.09
CA ILE A 199 27.36 -1.92 15.42
C ILE A 199 25.87 -1.54 15.28
N THR A 200 25.57 -0.58 14.41
CA THR A 200 24.21 -0.08 14.19
C THR A 200 23.23 -1.19 13.78
N PHE A 201 23.65 -2.13 12.92
CA PHE A 201 22.84 -3.25 12.48
C PHE A 201 22.86 -4.44 13.46
N SER A 202 23.91 -4.55 14.28
CA SER A 202 23.94 -5.50 15.39
C SER A 202 22.95 -5.12 16.47
N ASP A 203 22.82 -3.85 16.79
CA ASP A 203 21.90 -3.34 17.82
C ASP A 203 20.42 -3.56 17.44
N ASP A 204 19.99 -3.15 16.28
CA ASP A 204 18.67 -3.47 15.72
C ASP A 204 18.77 -3.88 14.25
N PRO A 205 18.75 -5.18 13.94
CA PRO A 205 18.84 -5.68 12.57
C PRO A 205 17.71 -5.20 11.65
N LEU A 206 16.59 -4.71 12.18
CA LEU A 206 15.53 -4.13 11.35
C LEU A 206 16.01 -2.87 10.61
N ARG A 207 17.01 -2.17 11.13
CA ARG A 207 17.60 -1.00 10.48
C ARG A 207 18.15 -1.33 9.09
N MET A 208 18.54 -2.59 8.84
CA MET A 208 18.94 -3.05 7.51
C MET A 208 17.78 -2.94 6.50
N LEU A 209 16.59 -3.39 6.86
CA LEU A 209 15.39 -3.26 6.02
C LEU A 209 14.98 -1.79 5.87
N ARG A 210 15.16 -0.99 6.91
CA ARG A 210 14.90 0.45 6.88
C ARG A 210 15.85 1.18 5.93
N ALA A 211 17.15 0.80 5.87
CA ALA A 211 18.10 1.34 4.90
C ALA A 211 17.60 1.16 3.46
N VAL A 212 17.22 -0.06 3.12
CA VAL A 212 16.69 -0.39 1.79
C VAL A 212 15.36 0.33 1.53
N ARG A 213 14.48 0.41 2.54
CA ARG A 213 13.22 1.16 2.41
C ARG A 213 13.47 2.64 2.14
N PHE A 214 14.33 3.30 2.89
CA PHE A 214 14.63 4.73 2.67
C PHE A 214 15.29 4.94 1.32
N SER A 215 16.22 4.07 0.91
CA SER A 215 16.78 4.10 -0.45
C SER A 215 15.70 4.07 -1.52
N ALA A 216 14.71 3.18 -1.39
CA ALA A 216 13.62 3.07 -2.36
C ALA A 216 12.66 4.28 -2.32
N GLN A 217 12.28 4.74 -1.12
CA GLN A 217 11.31 5.84 -0.92
C GLN A 217 11.87 7.21 -1.28
N LEU A 218 13.12 7.48 -0.93
CA LEU A 218 13.78 8.77 -1.16
C LEU A 218 14.52 8.80 -2.49
N LYS A 219 14.73 7.64 -3.11
CA LYS A 219 15.55 7.44 -4.33
C LYS A 219 17.05 7.77 -4.06
N PHE A 220 17.49 7.56 -2.81
CA PHE A 220 18.85 7.76 -2.36
C PHE A 220 19.64 6.46 -2.50
N ASP A 221 20.96 6.57 -2.72
CA ASP A 221 21.86 5.42 -2.75
C ASP A 221 22.31 5.09 -1.32
N ILE A 222 22.59 3.81 -1.07
CA ILE A 222 23.15 3.40 0.22
C ILE A 222 24.66 3.57 0.15
N ASP A 223 25.25 4.27 1.11
CA ASP A 223 26.71 4.40 1.24
C ASP A 223 27.39 3.03 1.18
N ARG A 224 28.57 2.97 0.56
CA ARG A 224 29.26 1.70 0.30
C ARG A 224 29.53 0.89 1.56
N GLU A 225 30.07 1.52 2.61
CA GLU A 225 30.40 0.83 3.86
C GLU A 225 29.12 0.35 4.57
N THR A 226 28.09 1.20 4.59
CA THR A 226 26.77 0.86 5.09
C THR A 226 26.20 -0.34 4.32
N ARG A 227 26.29 -0.35 2.99
CA ARG A 227 25.81 -1.43 2.14
C ARG A 227 26.58 -2.75 2.34
N ASP A 228 27.89 -2.68 2.45
CA ASP A 228 28.73 -3.85 2.72
C ASP A 228 28.36 -4.48 4.08
N ALA A 229 28.02 -3.64 5.07
CA ALA A 229 27.56 -4.10 6.38
C ALA A 229 26.17 -4.77 6.32
N LEU A 230 25.26 -4.36 5.39
CA LEU A 230 24.01 -5.09 5.17
C LEU A 230 24.30 -6.56 4.84
N THR A 231 25.22 -6.80 3.93
CA THR A 231 25.59 -8.16 3.51
C THR A 231 26.22 -8.96 4.66
N ARG A 232 27.15 -8.35 5.41
CA ARG A 232 27.80 -9.01 6.54
C ARG A 232 26.84 -9.40 7.65
N ASN A 233 25.81 -8.57 7.90
CA ASN A 233 24.87 -8.74 9.01
C ASN A 233 23.51 -9.35 8.59
N ALA A 234 23.32 -9.69 7.31
CA ALA A 234 22.03 -10.20 6.79
C ALA A 234 21.45 -11.35 7.62
N TYR A 235 22.30 -12.26 8.11
CA TYR A 235 21.89 -13.43 8.92
C TYR A 235 21.16 -13.04 10.22
N ARG A 236 21.40 -11.84 10.73
CA ARG A 236 20.77 -11.34 11.98
C ARG A 236 19.28 -11.03 11.81
N LEU A 237 18.76 -10.91 10.58
CA LEU A 237 17.31 -10.77 10.38
C LEU A 237 16.49 -11.93 10.95
N LYS A 238 17.12 -13.09 11.21
CA LYS A 238 16.45 -14.25 11.83
C LYS A 238 15.88 -13.96 13.22
N ILE A 239 16.40 -12.97 13.95
CA ILE A 239 15.88 -12.58 15.27
C ILE A 239 14.70 -11.60 15.17
N ILE A 240 14.41 -11.07 13.99
CA ILE A 240 13.32 -10.12 13.77
C ILE A 240 12.03 -10.90 13.50
N SER A 241 10.94 -10.46 14.12
CA SER A 241 9.63 -11.06 13.90
C SER A 241 9.09 -10.79 12.48
N GLY A 242 8.30 -11.74 11.96
CA GLY A 242 7.70 -11.63 10.64
C GLY A 242 6.85 -10.37 10.47
N GLU A 243 6.15 -9.93 11.53
CA GLU A 243 5.34 -8.70 11.54
C GLU A 243 6.17 -7.46 11.21
N ARG A 244 7.36 -7.33 11.81
CA ARG A 244 8.22 -6.17 11.57
C ARG A 244 8.87 -6.22 10.19
N ILE A 245 9.24 -7.41 9.72
CA ILE A 245 9.79 -7.60 8.37
C ILE A 245 8.75 -7.22 7.33
N GLN A 246 7.51 -7.73 7.45
CA GLN A 246 6.45 -7.46 6.49
C GLN A 246 6.03 -5.99 6.46
N GLU A 247 6.08 -5.27 7.59
CA GLU A 247 5.79 -3.83 7.65
C GLU A 247 6.78 -3.03 6.79
N GLU A 248 8.09 -3.29 6.90
CA GLU A 248 9.10 -2.61 6.07
C GLU A 248 9.01 -3.04 4.61
N LEU A 249 8.79 -4.34 4.34
CA LEU A 249 8.60 -4.86 2.98
C LEU A 249 7.37 -4.26 2.30
N ASN A 250 6.24 -4.12 3.01
CA ASN A 250 5.04 -3.48 2.49
C ASN A 250 5.30 -2.01 2.10
N LYS A 251 6.10 -1.28 2.90
CA LYS A 251 6.49 0.10 2.57
C LYS A 251 7.38 0.16 1.32
N ILE A 252 8.27 -0.83 1.13
CA ILE A 252 9.07 -0.97 -0.09
C ILE A 252 8.17 -1.25 -1.30
N LEU A 253 7.25 -2.21 -1.18
CA LEU A 253 6.30 -2.55 -2.24
C LEU A 253 5.44 -1.36 -2.67
N MET A 254 5.10 -0.46 -1.74
CA MET A 254 4.26 0.72 -2.02
C MET A 254 5.03 1.92 -2.57
N THR A 255 6.33 1.80 -2.83
CA THR A 255 7.10 2.85 -3.52
C THR A 255 6.72 2.96 -5.01
N ASP A 256 7.10 4.06 -5.67
CA ASP A 256 6.88 4.26 -7.12
C ASP A 256 7.61 3.21 -7.96
N LYS A 257 8.78 2.78 -7.49
CA LYS A 257 9.62 1.79 -8.16
C LYS A 257 10.11 0.73 -7.16
N PRO A 258 9.24 -0.23 -6.79
CA PRO A 258 9.56 -1.24 -5.80
C PRO A 258 10.73 -2.15 -6.20
N SER A 259 11.01 -2.30 -7.51
CA SER A 259 12.15 -3.08 -8.00
C SER A 259 13.48 -2.61 -7.42
N ARG A 260 13.66 -1.30 -7.16
CA ARG A 260 14.88 -0.74 -6.57
C ARG A 260 15.16 -1.37 -5.20
N GLY A 261 14.16 -1.35 -4.32
CA GLY A 261 14.30 -1.92 -2.97
C GLY A 261 14.42 -3.44 -2.98
N LEU A 262 13.64 -4.13 -3.82
CA LEU A 262 13.70 -5.58 -3.91
C LEU A 262 15.02 -6.09 -4.48
N TYR A 263 15.59 -5.40 -5.46
CA TYR A 263 16.90 -5.71 -5.98
C TYR A 263 17.97 -5.56 -4.90
N GLU A 264 17.94 -4.48 -4.13
CA GLU A 264 18.87 -4.23 -3.04
C GLU A 264 18.74 -5.31 -1.93
N LEU A 265 17.52 -5.69 -1.56
CA LEU A 265 17.27 -6.80 -0.62
C LEU A 265 17.84 -8.12 -1.13
N TYR A 266 17.75 -8.37 -2.43
CA TYR A 266 18.26 -9.59 -3.08
C TYR A 266 19.78 -9.59 -3.11
N ASP A 267 20.40 -8.52 -3.63
CA ASP A 267 21.83 -8.42 -3.88
C ASP A 267 22.65 -8.41 -2.56
N THR A 268 22.10 -7.86 -1.49
CA THR A 268 22.70 -7.89 -0.14
C THR A 268 22.44 -9.18 0.64
N GLY A 269 21.65 -10.12 0.10
CA GLY A 269 21.30 -11.38 0.77
C GLY A 269 20.28 -11.24 1.90
N LEU A 270 19.71 -10.06 2.11
CA LEU A 270 18.66 -9.82 3.11
C LEU A 270 17.40 -10.59 2.76
N MET A 271 16.96 -10.57 1.50
CA MET A 271 15.74 -11.26 1.04
C MET A 271 15.80 -12.76 1.29
N GLN A 272 16.98 -13.37 1.15
CA GLN A 272 17.18 -14.81 1.39
C GLN A 272 16.78 -15.24 2.81
N GLN A 273 16.83 -14.33 3.79
CA GLN A 273 16.54 -14.64 5.18
C GLN A 273 15.04 -14.81 5.47
N PHE A 274 14.17 -14.18 4.66
CA PHE A 274 12.73 -14.16 4.95
C PHE A 274 11.83 -14.51 3.75
N LEU A 275 12.31 -14.38 2.50
CA LEU A 275 11.55 -14.65 1.27
C LEU A 275 12.41 -15.38 0.21
N PRO A 276 13.00 -16.55 0.56
CA PRO A 276 13.90 -17.29 -0.33
C PRO A 276 13.21 -17.75 -1.62
N GLU A 277 11.89 -17.90 -1.64
CA GLU A 277 11.13 -18.33 -2.82
C GLU A 277 11.29 -17.34 -3.98
N VAL A 278 11.32 -16.04 -3.70
CA VAL A 278 11.56 -15.01 -4.72
C VAL A 278 13.00 -15.03 -5.18
N CYS A 279 13.96 -15.26 -4.28
CA CYS A 279 15.38 -15.39 -4.65
C CYS A 279 15.61 -16.57 -5.60
N ASN A 280 14.87 -17.66 -5.42
CA ASN A 280 14.97 -18.87 -6.26
C ASN A 280 14.51 -18.63 -7.72
N LEU A 281 13.86 -17.53 -8.02
CA LEU A 281 13.49 -17.13 -9.39
C LEU A 281 14.70 -16.73 -10.25
N ASP A 282 15.84 -16.39 -9.64
CA ASP A 282 17.06 -15.99 -10.35
C ASP A 282 17.83 -17.19 -10.96
N ILE A 283 17.48 -18.42 -10.63
CA ILE A 283 18.17 -19.62 -11.10
C ILE A 283 17.88 -19.85 -12.57
N VAL A 284 18.85 -19.51 -13.44
CA VAL A 284 18.80 -19.74 -14.90
C VAL A 284 19.70 -20.92 -15.25
N GLU A 285 19.13 -21.90 -15.91
CA GLU A 285 19.85 -23.08 -16.42
C GLU A 285 19.89 -23.07 -17.95
N THR A 286 21.03 -23.47 -18.49
CA THR A 286 21.22 -23.67 -19.93
C THR A 286 21.38 -25.14 -20.24
N ARG A 287 20.56 -25.65 -21.17
CA ARG A 287 20.65 -27.02 -21.67
C ARG A 287 20.52 -27.03 -23.20
N ASN A 288 21.41 -27.74 -23.89
CA ASN A 288 21.47 -27.77 -25.33
C ASN A 288 21.45 -26.38 -26.02
N GLY A 289 22.15 -25.40 -25.43
CA GLY A 289 22.21 -24.04 -25.94
C GLY A 289 20.93 -23.21 -25.72
N ARG A 290 19.92 -23.76 -25.03
CA ARG A 290 18.66 -23.06 -24.70
C ARG A 290 18.63 -22.72 -23.22
N ALA A 291 18.54 -21.41 -22.91
CA ALA A 291 18.28 -20.89 -21.57
C ALA A 291 16.85 -20.36 -21.48
N HIS A 292 16.28 -20.36 -20.28
CA HIS A 292 15.03 -19.64 -20.05
C HIS A 292 15.32 -18.20 -19.59
N LYS A 293 14.27 -17.35 -19.63
CA LYS A 293 14.32 -15.98 -19.10
C LYS A 293 14.62 -16.04 -17.59
N ASN A 294 15.39 -15.07 -17.10
CA ASN A 294 15.54 -14.89 -15.68
C ASN A 294 14.22 -14.39 -15.08
N ASN A 295 13.58 -15.25 -14.27
CA ASN A 295 12.26 -14.97 -13.73
C ASN A 295 12.29 -13.94 -12.59
N PHE A 296 13.42 -13.77 -11.89
CA PHE A 296 13.55 -12.75 -10.85
C PHE A 296 13.45 -11.34 -11.44
N TYR A 297 14.29 -11.01 -12.43
CA TYR A 297 14.24 -9.69 -13.07
C TYR A 297 12.91 -9.45 -13.81
N HIS A 298 12.33 -10.51 -14.37
CA HIS A 298 11.00 -10.44 -14.93
C HIS A 298 9.96 -10.04 -13.88
N THR A 299 9.97 -10.70 -12.72
CA THR A 299 9.04 -10.39 -11.61
C THR A 299 9.19 -8.95 -11.12
N LEU A 300 10.44 -8.43 -11.06
CA LEU A 300 10.67 -7.02 -10.72
C LEU A 300 10.06 -6.06 -11.75
N GLU A 301 10.19 -6.37 -13.05
CA GLU A 301 9.61 -5.57 -14.13
C GLU A 301 8.07 -5.59 -14.08
N VAL A 302 7.47 -6.76 -13.86
CA VAL A 302 6.00 -6.92 -13.69
C VAL A 302 5.51 -6.10 -12.51
N LEU A 303 6.20 -6.15 -11.38
CA LEU A 303 5.84 -5.39 -10.19
C LEU A 303 5.92 -3.88 -10.42
N ASP A 304 6.97 -3.38 -11.11
CA ASP A 304 7.08 -1.97 -11.47
C ASP A 304 5.96 -1.54 -12.44
N ASN A 305 5.55 -2.42 -13.34
CA ASN A 305 4.44 -2.15 -14.25
C ASN A 305 3.11 -2.06 -13.49
N VAL A 306 2.87 -2.97 -12.54
CA VAL A 306 1.70 -2.89 -11.64
C VAL A 306 1.74 -1.62 -10.80
N ALA A 307 2.90 -1.21 -10.30
CA ALA A 307 3.05 -0.03 -9.46
C ALA A 307 2.69 1.29 -10.18
N LYS A 308 2.72 1.33 -11.51
CA LYS A 308 2.33 2.49 -12.34
C LYS A 308 0.81 2.63 -12.47
N SER A 309 0.03 1.60 -12.16
CA SER A 309 -1.44 1.68 -12.20
C SER A 309 -1.95 2.54 -11.03
N GLU A 310 -2.88 3.46 -11.30
CA GLU A 310 -3.46 4.37 -10.30
C GLU A 310 -4.16 3.60 -9.17
N ASP A 311 -4.78 2.46 -9.47
CA ASP A 311 -5.51 1.61 -8.52
C ASP A 311 -4.65 0.49 -7.91
N SER A 312 -3.33 0.60 -8.00
CA SER A 312 -2.40 -0.44 -7.56
C SER A 312 -2.38 -0.60 -6.03
N SER A 313 -3.19 -1.50 -5.53
CA SER A 313 -3.24 -1.85 -4.10
C SER A 313 -2.00 -2.62 -3.64
N LEU A 314 -1.73 -2.58 -2.33
CA LEU A 314 -0.67 -3.40 -1.72
C LEU A 314 -0.82 -4.89 -2.07
N TRP A 315 -2.05 -5.40 -2.08
CA TRP A 315 -2.30 -6.83 -2.30
C TRP A 315 -2.14 -7.22 -3.76
N LEU A 316 -2.43 -6.32 -4.70
CA LEU A 316 -2.12 -6.51 -6.12
C LEU A 316 -0.59 -6.55 -6.35
N ARG A 317 0.17 -5.70 -5.65
CA ARG A 317 1.65 -5.73 -5.70
C ARG A 317 2.22 -7.01 -5.10
N TRP A 318 1.61 -7.54 -4.02
CA TRP A 318 1.96 -8.86 -3.51
C TRP A 318 1.64 -9.96 -4.52
N ALA A 319 0.50 -9.91 -5.21
CA ALA A 319 0.18 -10.87 -6.27
C ALA A 319 1.21 -10.79 -7.41
N ALA A 320 1.62 -9.60 -7.82
CA ALA A 320 2.67 -9.39 -8.82
C ALA A 320 4.03 -9.96 -8.38
N LEU A 321 4.42 -9.75 -7.11
CA LEU A 321 5.66 -10.31 -6.57
C LEU A 321 5.65 -11.85 -6.54
N LEU A 322 4.49 -12.47 -6.33
CA LEU A 322 4.35 -13.90 -6.11
C LEU A 322 3.80 -14.68 -7.32
N HIS A 323 3.42 -14.02 -8.44
CA HIS A 323 2.74 -14.68 -9.55
C HIS A 323 3.52 -15.88 -10.10
N ASP A 324 4.83 -15.78 -10.17
CA ASP A 324 5.73 -16.75 -10.79
C ASP A 324 6.49 -17.65 -9.79
N ILE A 325 6.26 -17.55 -8.49
CA ILE A 325 7.03 -18.28 -7.45
C ILE A 325 6.97 -19.80 -7.59
N GLY A 326 6.00 -20.34 -8.33
CA GLY A 326 5.88 -21.76 -8.63
C GLY A 326 6.82 -22.26 -9.73
N LYS A 327 7.41 -21.37 -10.54
CA LYS A 327 8.27 -21.76 -11.68
C LYS A 327 9.45 -22.64 -11.29
N PRO A 328 10.23 -22.37 -10.24
CA PRO A 328 11.34 -23.24 -9.87
C PRO A 328 10.90 -24.68 -9.57
N LYS A 329 9.74 -24.88 -8.94
CA LYS A 329 9.20 -26.21 -8.60
C LYS A 329 8.56 -26.92 -9.79
N SER A 330 8.02 -26.18 -10.75
CA SER A 330 7.36 -26.74 -11.95
C SER A 330 8.29 -26.97 -13.13
N LYS A 331 9.52 -26.43 -13.06
CA LYS A 331 10.52 -26.48 -14.13
C LYS A 331 10.80 -27.91 -14.61
N ARG A 332 10.66 -28.12 -15.91
CA ARG A 332 10.96 -29.42 -16.59
C ARG A 332 11.62 -29.13 -17.93
N TRP A 333 12.41 -30.08 -18.38
CA TRP A 333 12.97 -30.06 -19.73
C TRP A 333 12.14 -30.93 -20.66
N ASP A 334 11.71 -30.33 -21.77
CA ASP A 334 11.12 -31.01 -22.90
C ASP A 334 12.09 -30.99 -24.09
N ASN A 335 12.23 -32.08 -24.83
CA ASN A 335 13.21 -32.18 -25.90
C ASN A 335 12.86 -31.32 -27.14
N VAL A 336 11.58 -30.96 -27.31
CA VAL A 336 11.07 -30.14 -28.41
C VAL A 336 10.93 -28.68 -27.96
N ALA A 337 10.17 -28.45 -26.89
CA ALA A 337 9.85 -27.11 -26.37
C ALA A 337 11.00 -26.46 -25.58
N GLY A 338 11.95 -27.25 -25.06
CA GLY A 338 12.99 -26.78 -24.16
C GLY A 338 12.50 -26.70 -22.71
N TRP A 339 12.83 -25.60 -22.01
CA TRP A 339 12.37 -25.39 -20.63
C TRP A 339 10.88 -25.07 -20.58
N THR A 340 10.14 -25.82 -19.76
CA THR A 340 8.69 -25.66 -19.53
C THR A 340 8.39 -25.47 -18.05
N PHE A 341 7.27 -24.77 -17.74
CA PHE A 341 6.85 -24.41 -16.38
C PHE A 341 5.35 -24.69 -16.18
N HIS A 342 4.88 -25.85 -16.65
CA HIS A 342 3.45 -26.18 -16.56
C HIS A 342 2.95 -26.18 -15.11
N ASN A 343 1.75 -25.64 -14.92
CA ASN A 343 1.06 -25.54 -13.62
C ASN A 343 1.81 -24.71 -12.55
N HIS A 344 2.75 -23.81 -12.95
CA HIS A 344 3.46 -22.96 -11.98
C HIS A 344 2.50 -22.04 -11.22
N ASN A 345 1.43 -21.56 -11.85
CA ASN A 345 0.39 -20.77 -11.24
C ASN A 345 -0.29 -21.50 -10.07
N TYR A 346 -0.73 -22.75 -10.28
CA TYR A 346 -1.33 -23.58 -9.24
C TYR A 346 -0.35 -23.91 -8.11
N ILE A 347 0.90 -24.24 -8.45
CA ILE A 347 1.95 -24.50 -7.46
C ILE A 347 2.26 -23.24 -6.68
N GLY A 348 2.39 -22.09 -7.34
CA GLY A 348 2.60 -20.78 -6.73
C GLY A 348 1.48 -20.41 -5.77
N ALA A 349 0.22 -20.57 -6.20
CA ALA A 349 -0.94 -20.32 -5.36
C ALA A 349 -0.95 -21.16 -4.07
N LYS A 350 -0.47 -22.41 -4.12
CA LYS A 350 -0.31 -23.25 -2.92
C LYS A 350 0.82 -22.80 -2.00
N MET A 351 1.81 -22.05 -2.49
CA MET A 351 2.90 -21.53 -1.68
C MET A 351 2.51 -20.25 -0.92
N VAL A 352 1.52 -19.48 -1.40
CA VAL A 352 1.09 -18.22 -0.80
C VAL A 352 0.74 -18.33 0.69
N PRO A 353 -0.07 -19.31 1.16
CA PRO A 353 -0.42 -19.42 2.57
C PRO A 353 0.78 -19.64 3.50
N ASP A 354 1.81 -20.35 3.06
CA ASP A 354 3.01 -20.59 3.87
C ASP A 354 3.87 -19.36 3.99
N ILE A 355 3.99 -18.57 2.91
CA ILE A 355 4.67 -17.26 2.92
C ILE A 355 3.95 -16.29 3.84
N PHE A 356 2.63 -16.18 3.73
CA PHE A 356 1.81 -15.30 4.58
C PHE A 356 1.92 -15.67 6.06
N ARG A 357 1.91 -16.97 6.38
CA ARG A 357 2.06 -17.47 7.75
C ARG A 357 3.45 -17.15 8.32
N ARG A 358 4.51 -17.35 7.54
CA ARG A 358 5.89 -17.06 7.94
C ARG A 358 6.12 -15.58 8.19
N LEU A 359 5.58 -14.71 7.32
CA LEU A 359 5.67 -13.26 7.46
C LEU A 359 4.60 -12.67 8.39
N LYS A 360 3.79 -13.51 9.04
CA LYS A 360 2.70 -13.06 9.94
C LYS A 360 1.72 -12.09 9.27
N MET A 361 1.48 -12.28 7.99
CA MET A 361 0.50 -11.51 7.23
C MET A 361 -0.92 -12.01 7.50
N PRO A 362 -1.97 -11.20 7.20
CA PRO A 362 -3.36 -11.62 7.38
C PRO A 362 -3.71 -12.88 6.59
N LEU A 363 -4.26 -13.91 7.27
CA LEU A 363 -4.69 -15.18 6.66
C LEU A 363 -6.18 -15.17 6.28
N ASP A 364 -6.70 -14.01 5.94
CA ASP A 364 -8.09 -13.71 5.64
C ASP A 364 -8.38 -13.59 4.12
N ILE A 365 -9.35 -12.78 3.78
CA ILE A 365 -9.73 -12.47 2.39
C ILE A 365 -8.55 -11.92 1.56
N LYS A 366 -7.61 -11.21 2.19
CA LYS A 366 -6.44 -10.62 1.53
C LYS A 366 -5.48 -11.70 1.01
N MET A 367 -5.22 -12.72 1.83
CA MET A 367 -4.45 -13.89 1.41
C MET A 367 -5.15 -14.63 0.27
N LYS A 368 -6.47 -14.85 0.39
CA LYS A 368 -7.26 -15.54 -0.64
C LYS A 368 -7.26 -14.75 -1.95
N TYR A 369 -7.31 -13.44 -1.88
CA TYR A 369 -7.19 -12.55 -3.03
C TYR A 369 -5.85 -12.75 -3.76
N VAL A 370 -4.71 -12.65 -3.04
CA VAL A 370 -3.39 -12.88 -3.63
C VAL A 370 -3.29 -14.29 -4.22
N GLN A 371 -3.74 -15.30 -3.48
CA GLN A 371 -3.73 -16.70 -3.92
C GLN A 371 -4.54 -16.89 -5.21
N LYS A 372 -5.72 -16.28 -5.30
CA LYS A 372 -6.60 -16.34 -6.48
C LYS A 372 -5.94 -15.68 -7.69
N LEU A 373 -5.36 -14.49 -7.54
CA LEU A 373 -4.67 -13.82 -8.65
C LEU A 373 -3.46 -14.61 -9.15
N VAL A 374 -2.67 -15.19 -8.24
CA VAL A 374 -1.54 -16.07 -8.59
C VAL A 374 -2.03 -17.32 -9.35
N ASP A 375 -3.15 -17.91 -8.95
CA ASP A 375 -3.70 -19.09 -9.65
C ASP A 375 -4.24 -18.74 -11.04
N LEU A 376 -4.87 -17.60 -11.19
CA LEU A 376 -5.59 -17.25 -12.42
C LEU A 376 -4.74 -16.45 -13.44
N HIS A 377 -3.54 -15.95 -13.08
CA HIS A 377 -2.81 -14.98 -13.91
C HIS A 377 -2.50 -15.47 -15.35
N MET A 378 -2.38 -16.78 -15.56
CA MET A 378 -2.15 -17.34 -16.90
C MET A 378 -3.40 -17.36 -17.79
N ARG A 379 -4.61 -17.36 -17.20
CA ARG A 379 -5.86 -17.54 -17.98
C ARG A 379 -6.16 -16.42 -18.97
N PRO A 380 -6.08 -15.13 -18.60
CA PRO A 380 -6.27 -14.03 -19.54
C PRO A 380 -5.27 -14.07 -20.70
N ILE A 381 -4.01 -14.49 -20.43
CA ILE A 381 -2.95 -14.61 -21.43
C ILE A 381 -3.33 -15.67 -22.48
N VAL A 382 -3.77 -16.87 -22.02
CA VAL A 382 -4.19 -17.94 -22.90
C VAL A 382 -5.42 -17.54 -23.73
N ILE A 383 -6.41 -16.92 -23.10
CA ILE A 383 -7.61 -16.42 -23.82
C ILE A 383 -7.25 -15.38 -24.87
N ALA A 384 -6.28 -14.52 -24.60
CA ALA A 384 -5.83 -13.49 -25.51
C ALA A 384 -4.96 -14.04 -26.66
N ASP A 385 -4.30 -15.18 -26.47
CA ASP A 385 -3.44 -15.83 -27.50
C ASP A 385 -4.24 -16.73 -28.46
N GLU A 386 -5.45 -17.14 -28.06
CA GLU A 386 -6.39 -17.95 -28.84
C GLU A 386 -7.56 -17.11 -29.38
N GLU A 387 -8.50 -17.76 -30.08
CA GLU A 387 -9.76 -17.08 -30.44
C GLU A 387 -10.58 -16.79 -29.18
N VAL A 388 -10.81 -15.51 -28.90
CA VAL A 388 -11.51 -15.03 -27.70
C VAL A 388 -12.99 -15.39 -27.77
N THR A 389 -13.39 -16.51 -27.16
CA THR A 389 -14.79 -16.95 -27.10
C THR A 389 -15.53 -16.40 -25.90
N ASP A 390 -16.84 -16.14 -26.05
CA ASP A 390 -17.69 -15.66 -24.96
C ASP A 390 -17.74 -16.65 -23.76
N SER A 391 -17.64 -17.95 -24.05
CA SER A 391 -17.68 -18.96 -22.99
C SER A 391 -16.38 -18.96 -22.15
N ALA A 392 -15.21 -18.72 -22.76
CA ALA A 392 -13.94 -18.62 -22.06
C ALA A 392 -13.92 -17.36 -21.17
N VAL A 393 -14.39 -16.23 -21.71
CA VAL A 393 -14.48 -14.97 -20.96
C VAL A 393 -15.47 -15.08 -19.81
N ARG A 394 -16.64 -15.72 -19.99
CA ARG A 394 -17.61 -15.95 -18.90
C ARG A 394 -17.02 -16.78 -17.76
N ARG A 395 -16.28 -17.85 -18.07
CA ARG A 395 -15.59 -18.64 -17.04
C ARG A 395 -14.56 -17.81 -16.31
N LEU A 396 -13.78 -17.00 -17.00
CA LEU A 396 -12.81 -16.11 -16.39
C LEU A 396 -13.46 -15.13 -15.43
N VAL A 397 -14.54 -14.45 -15.87
CA VAL A 397 -15.31 -13.51 -15.04
C VAL A 397 -15.90 -14.20 -13.83
N ASN A 398 -16.47 -15.39 -13.99
CA ASN A 398 -17.03 -16.16 -12.88
C ASN A 398 -15.97 -16.56 -11.84
N ASP A 399 -14.80 -17.00 -12.29
CA ASP A 399 -13.74 -17.48 -11.39
C ASP A 399 -13.00 -16.32 -10.69
N ALA A 400 -12.80 -15.19 -11.39
CA ALA A 400 -12.19 -13.99 -10.84
C ALA A 400 -13.17 -13.19 -9.94
N GLY A 401 -14.46 -13.19 -10.28
CA GLY A 401 -15.47 -12.38 -9.58
C GLY A 401 -15.14 -10.90 -9.61
N ASP A 402 -15.27 -10.23 -8.46
CA ASP A 402 -15.00 -8.79 -8.32
C ASP A 402 -13.54 -8.41 -8.60
N ASP A 403 -12.60 -9.36 -8.54
CA ASP A 403 -11.17 -9.11 -8.74
C ASP A 403 -10.74 -9.18 -10.22
N ILE A 404 -11.68 -9.24 -11.18
CA ILE A 404 -11.40 -9.40 -12.61
C ILE A 404 -10.53 -8.25 -13.16
N ASN A 405 -10.75 -7.02 -12.72
CA ASN A 405 -9.98 -5.86 -13.19
C ASN A 405 -8.53 -5.92 -12.70
N ASP A 406 -8.31 -6.31 -11.46
CA ASP A 406 -6.98 -6.47 -10.88
C ASP A 406 -6.23 -7.63 -11.54
N LEU A 407 -6.93 -8.74 -11.84
CA LEU A 407 -6.38 -9.85 -12.60
C LEU A 407 -5.92 -9.41 -13.99
N MET A 408 -6.73 -8.64 -14.71
CA MET A 408 -6.37 -8.11 -16.02
C MET A 408 -5.17 -7.18 -15.94
N THR A 409 -5.12 -6.30 -14.92
CA THR A 409 -3.98 -5.40 -14.67
C THR A 409 -2.68 -6.19 -14.42
N LEU A 410 -2.74 -7.26 -13.62
CA LEU A 410 -1.59 -8.14 -13.39
C LEU A 410 -1.11 -8.80 -14.68
N CYS A 411 -2.03 -9.33 -15.48
CA CYS A 411 -1.68 -10.03 -16.72
C CYS A 411 -1.12 -9.09 -17.80
N GLU A 412 -1.66 -7.87 -17.92
CA GLU A 412 -1.12 -6.84 -18.80
C GLU A 412 0.28 -6.41 -18.39
N ALA A 413 0.52 -6.29 -17.07
CA ALA A 413 1.83 -5.97 -16.51
C ALA A 413 2.88 -7.07 -16.78
N ASP A 414 2.45 -8.33 -16.89
CA ASP A 414 3.30 -9.50 -17.17
C ASP A 414 3.83 -9.51 -18.61
N ILE A 415 3.26 -8.71 -19.51
CA ILE A 415 3.75 -8.57 -20.90
C ILE A 415 5.03 -7.73 -20.92
N THR A 416 6.17 -8.36 -20.71
CA THR A 416 7.50 -7.74 -20.65
C THR A 416 8.38 -8.06 -21.87
N SER A 417 7.75 -8.33 -23.04
CA SER A 417 8.48 -8.61 -24.29
C SER A 417 9.28 -7.39 -24.75
N LYS A 418 10.53 -7.60 -25.20
CA LYS A 418 11.33 -6.56 -25.86
C LYS A 418 10.93 -6.36 -27.34
N ASN A 419 10.11 -7.25 -27.90
CA ASN A 419 9.60 -7.15 -29.26
C ASN A 419 8.33 -6.29 -29.27
N GLU A 420 8.42 -5.06 -29.78
CA GLU A 420 7.31 -4.10 -29.80
C GLU A 420 6.13 -4.57 -30.64
N VAL A 421 6.35 -5.32 -31.73
CA VAL A 421 5.25 -5.88 -32.55
C VAL A 421 4.46 -6.90 -31.74
N ARG A 422 5.15 -7.81 -31.05
CA ARG A 422 4.52 -8.80 -30.20
C ARG A 422 3.79 -8.15 -29.01
N LYS A 423 4.39 -7.12 -28.43
CA LYS A 423 3.81 -6.35 -27.32
C LYS A 423 2.54 -5.61 -27.76
N ALA A 424 2.56 -5.00 -28.96
CA ALA A 424 1.37 -4.34 -29.52
C ALA A 424 0.24 -5.34 -29.78
N HIS A 425 0.57 -6.54 -30.33
CA HIS A 425 -0.40 -7.59 -30.56
C HIS A 425 -1.07 -8.06 -29.24
N PHE A 426 -0.29 -8.32 -28.18
CA PHE A 426 -0.86 -8.69 -26.88
C PHE A 426 -1.73 -7.58 -26.30
N ARG A 427 -1.30 -6.31 -26.38
CA ARG A 427 -2.11 -5.18 -25.91
C ARG A 427 -3.47 -5.11 -26.61
N GLU A 428 -3.50 -5.31 -27.92
CA GLU A 428 -4.76 -5.31 -28.66
C GLU A 428 -5.65 -6.48 -28.26
N ASN A 429 -5.10 -7.68 -28.09
CA ASN A 429 -5.85 -8.84 -27.65
C ASN A 429 -6.42 -8.63 -26.23
N PHE A 430 -5.65 -8.06 -25.30
CA PHE A 430 -6.14 -7.73 -23.96
C PHE A 430 -7.25 -6.66 -24.00
N ARG A 431 -7.13 -5.67 -24.88
CA ARG A 431 -8.21 -4.70 -25.12
C ARG A 431 -9.52 -5.40 -25.52
N MET A 432 -9.46 -6.33 -26.47
CA MET A 432 -10.62 -7.13 -26.87
C MET A 432 -11.19 -7.96 -25.72
N VAL A 433 -10.34 -8.57 -24.89
CA VAL A 433 -10.80 -9.30 -23.70
C VAL A 433 -11.53 -8.38 -22.73
N ARG A 434 -10.98 -7.18 -22.43
CA ARG A 434 -11.64 -6.18 -21.57
C ARG A 434 -12.99 -5.71 -22.12
N GLU A 435 -13.08 -5.45 -23.42
CA GLU A 435 -14.33 -5.08 -24.10
C GLU A 435 -15.38 -6.18 -23.96
N LYS A 436 -15.00 -7.44 -24.17
CA LYS A 436 -15.91 -8.57 -23.98
C LYS A 436 -16.32 -8.76 -22.51
N ILE A 437 -15.43 -8.51 -21.56
CA ILE A 437 -15.77 -8.53 -20.13
C ILE A 437 -16.83 -7.47 -19.83
N ALA A 438 -16.63 -6.23 -20.30
CA ALA A 438 -17.57 -5.13 -20.10
C ALA A 438 -18.96 -5.43 -20.74
N ASP A 439 -18.97 -5.93 -21.96
CA ASP A 439 -20.17 -6.36 -22.67
C ASP A 439 -20.95 -7.45 -21.93
N LEU A 440 -20.23 -8.44 -21.38
CA LEU A 440 -20.85 -9.52 -20.61
C LEU A 440 -21.42 -9.03 -19.28
N GLN A 441 -20.70 -8.16 -18.58
CA GLN A 441 -21.18 -7.56 -17.35
C GLN A 441 -22.44 -6.71 -17.59
N GLU A 442 -22.46 -5.93 -18.69
CA GLU A 442 -23.64 -5.16 -19.06
C GLU A 442 -24.83 -6.05 -19.43
N LYS A 443 -24.60 -7.14 -20.18
CA LYS A 443 -25.63 -8.11 -20.53
C LYS A 443 -26.18 -8.85 -19.31
N ASP A 444 -25.31 -9.26 -18.41
CA ASP A 444 -25.71 -9.95 -17.17
C ASP A 444 -26.42 -8.98 -16.20
N TYR A 445 -25.97 -7.73 -16.09
CA TYR A 445 -26.69 -6.67 -15.38
C TYR A 445 -28.10 -6.46 -15.96
N LYS A 446 -28.22 -6.32 -17.27
CA LYS A 446 -29.51 -6.19 -17.96
C LYS A 446 -30.40 -7.43 -17.76
N ARG A 447 -29.83 -8.64 -17.68
CA ARG A 447 -30.56 -9.88 -17.40
C ARG A 447 -31.05 -9.93 -15.95
N LEU A 448 -30.23 -9.55 -14.98
CA LEU A 448 -30.59 -9.46 -13.57
C LEU A 448 -31.69 -8.42 -13.32
N LEU A 449 -31.75 -7.38 -14.15
CA LEU A 449 -32.84 -6.38 -14.12
C LEU A 449 -34.11 -6.79 -14.88
N GLN A 450 -34.14 -7.96 -15.55
CA GLN A 450 -35.41 -8.48 -16.04
C GLN A 450 -36.26 -8.98 -14.86
N PRO A 451 -37.53 -8.59 -14.77
CA PRO A 451 -38.42 -9.07 -13.72
C PRO A 451 -38.49 -10.60 -13.73
N VAL A 452 -38.45 -11.22 -12.55
CA VAL A 452 -38.64 -12.68 -12.40
C VAL A 452 -40.04 -13.15 -12.82
N VAL A 453 -41.00 -12.23 -12.91
CA VAL A 453 -42.35 -12.47 -13.49
C VAL A 453 -42.28 -12.11 -14.99
N ASP A 454 -42.39 -13.12 -15.83
CA ASP A 454 -42.26 -12.94 -17.28
C ASP A 454 -43.58 -12.67 -18.01
N GLY A 455 -43.47 -12.39 -19.33
CA GLY A 455 -44.66 -12.08 -20.12
C GLY A 455 -45.60 -13.26 -20.34
N ASN A 456 -45.14 -14.50 -20.29
CA ASN A 456 -45.93 -15.70 -20.42
C ASN A 456 -46.79 -15.90 -19.18
N GLU A 457 -46.19 -15.72 -18.02
CA GLU A 457 -46.88 -15.78 -16.73
C GLU A 457 -47.97 -14.71 -16.62
N ILE A 458 -47.68 -13.47 -17.10
CA ILE A 458 -48.73 -12.41 -17.17
C ILE A 458 -49.87 -12.81 -18.09
N MET A 459 -49.58 -13.39 -19.26
CA MET A 459 -50.62 -13.83 -20.19
C MET A 459 -51.48 -14.96 -19.62
N GLU A 460 -50.87 -15.93 -18.95
CA GLU A 460 -51.60 -17.03 -18.30
C GLU A 460 -52.50 -16.53 -17.17
N MET A 461 -51.96 -15.64 -16.32
CA MET A 461 -52.65 -15.14 -15.15
C MET A 461 -53.91 -14.32 -15.50
N PHE A 462 -53.86 -13.50 -16.53
CA PHE A 462 -54.94 -12.61 -16.96
C PHE A 462 -55.68 -13.12 -18.18
N ASN A 463 -55.40 -14.35 -18.63
CA ASN A 463 -55.97 -14.95 -19.85
C ASN A 463 -55.89 -14.03 -21.09
N LEU A 464 -54.68 -13.42 -21.27
CA LEU A 464 -54.43 -12.51 -22.36
C LEU A 464 -53.66 -13.22 -23.48
N LYS A 465 -53.89 -12.79 -24.73
CA LYS A 465 -53.00 -13.09 -25.86
C LYS A 465 -51.87 -12.05 -25.92
N PRO A 466 -50.80 -12.31 -26.69
CA PRO A 466 -49.78 -11.27 -26.93
C PRO A 466 -50.46 -9.96 -27.33
N SER A 467 -50.35 -8.94 -26.48
CA SER A 467 -51.11 -7.69 -26.64
C SER A 467 -50.36 -6.51 -26.04
N ARG A 468 -50.87 -5.30 -26.29
CA ARG A 468 -50.32 -4.05 -25.73
C ARG A 468 -50.42 -4.04 -24.20
N GLU A 469 -51.48 -4.62 -23.63
CA GLU A 469 -51.70 -4.70 -22.19
C GLU A 469 -50.58 -5.50 -21.50
N VAL A 470 -50.22 -6.67 -22.06
CA VAL A 470 -49.07 -7.48 -21.56
C VAL A 470 -47.75 -6.67 -21.62
N GLY A 471 -47.54 -5.91 -22.71
CA GLY A 471 -46.36 -5.03 -22.85
C GLY A 471 -46.31 -3.96 -21.76
N VAL A 472 -47.43 -3.30 -21.47
CA VAL A 472 -47.53 -2.26 -20.43
C VAL A 472 -47.26 -2.83 -19.03
N LEU A 473 -47.83 -4.01 -18.71
CA LEU A 473 -47.62 -4.68 -17.43
C LEU A 473 -46.17 -5.08 -17.26
N LYS A 474 -45.56 -5.71 -18.28
CA LYS A 474 -44.13 -6.09 -18.27
C LYS A 474 -43.23 -4.89 -18.12
N GLN A 475 -43.49 -3.78 -18.84
CA GLN A 475 -42.72 -2.57 -18.73
C GLN A 475 -42.85 -1.94 -17.34
N CYS A 476 -43.99 -1.93 -16.74
CA CYS A 476 -44.22 -1.44 -15.38
C CYS A 476 -43.36 -2.20 -14.34
N LEU A 477 -43.34 -3.53 -14.44
CA LEU A 477 -42.47 -4.35 -13.58
C LEU A 477 -40.98 -4.05 -13.79
N LYS A 478 -40.59 -3.94 -15.07
CA LYS A 478 -39.18 -3.64 -15.45
C LYS A 478 -38.76 -2.27 -14.93
N ASP A 479 -39.57 -1.24 -15.07
CA ASP A 479 -39.27 0.11 -14.59
C ASP A 479 -39.19 0.14 -13.06
N ALA A 480 -40.05 -0.60 -12.36
CA ALA A 480 -40.01 -0.68 -10.91
C ALA A 480 -38.73 -1.35 -10.36
N VAL A 481 -38.24 -2.39 -11.06
CA VAL A 481 -36.93 -3.04 -10.73
C VAL A 481 -35.78 -2.12 -11.05
N LEU A 482 -35.78 -1.49 -12.21
CA LEU A 482 -34.74 -0.55 -12.65
C LEU A 482 -34.58 0.66 -11.69
N ASP A 483 -35.71 1.20 -11.24
CA ASP A 483 -35.77 2.34 -10.33
C ASP A 483 -35.56 1.95 -8.85
N ASN A 484 -35.26 0.68 -8.56
CA ASN A 484 -35.15 0.12 -7.20
C ASN A 484 -36.38 0.41 -6.31
N LYS A 485 -37.55 0.57 -6.93
CA LYS A 485 -38.83 0.80 -6.21
C LYS A 485 -39.38 -0.48 -5.59
N VAL A 486 -39.09 -1.62 -6.22
CA VAL A 486 -39.53 -2.94 -5.79
C VAL A 486 -38.37 -3.92 -5.99
N PRO A 487 -38.06 -4.79 -5.02
CA PRO A 487 -37.01 -5.82 -5.19
C PRO A 487 -37.41 -6.78 -6.31
N ASN A 488 -36.44 -7.33 -7.05
CA ASN A 488 -36.70 -8.29 -8.13
C ASN A 488 -36.99 -9.69 -7.54
N GLU A 489 -38.04 -9.77 -6.72
CA GLU A 489 -38.51 -10.97 -6.08
C GLU A 489 -40.00 -11.21 -6.47
N ARG A 490 -40.39 -12.49 -6.48
CA ARG A 490 -41.69 -12.88 -7.00
C ARG A 490 -42.88 -12.19 -6.27
N GLU A 491 -42.89 -12.23 -4.94
CA GLU A 491 -44.02 -11.69 -4.16
C GLU A 491 -44.22 -10.19 -4.33
N PRO A 492 -43.20 -9.32 -4.15
CA PRO A 492 -43.34 -7.87 -4.35
C PRO A 492 -43.73 -7.49 -5.78
N LEU A 493 -43.20 -8.22 -6.78
CA LEU A 493 -43.55 -7.97 -8.18
C LEU A 493 -44.98 -8.39 -8.50
N MET A 494 -45.47 -9.47 -7.92
CA MET A 494 -46.84 -9.91 -8.05
C MET A 494 -47.82 -8.89 -7.45
N GLU A 495 -47.53 -8.33 -6.29
CA GLU A 495 -48.34 -7.26 -5.69
C GLU A 495 -48.43 -6.03 -6.61
N LEU A 496 -47.27 -5.60 -7.16
CA LEU A 496 -47.24 -4.48 -8.09
C LEU A 496 -48.02 -4.80 -9.38
N LEU A 497 -47.84 -6.01 -9.93
CA LEU A 497 -48.54 -6.50 -11.11
C LEU A 497 -50.06 -6.45 -10.91
N MET A 498 -50.53 -6.99 -9.80
CA MET A 498 -51.96 -7.01 -9.46
C MET A 498 -52.53 -5.60 -9.32
N LYS A 499 -51.81 -4.71 -8.66
CA LYS A 499 -52.19 -3.31 -8.52
C LYS A 499 -52.32 -2.61 -9.88
N LYS A 500 -51.35 -2.83 -10.77
CA LYS A 500 -51.33 -2.23 -12.11
C LYS A 500 -52.41 -2.82 -13.01
N ALA A 501 -52.60 -4.14 -12.98
CA ALA A 501 -53.64 -4.83 -13.73
C ALA A 501 -55.06 -4.33 -13.33
N LYS A 502 -55.33 -4.17 -12.04
CA LYS A 502 -56.59 -3.60 -11.53
C LYS A 502 -56.82 -2.17 -12.05
N GLN A 503 -55.78 -1.34 -12.12
CA GLN A 503 -55.87 0.01 -12.71
C GLN A 503 -56.22 -0.01 -14.21
N MET A 504 -55.85 -1.10 -14.88
CA MET A 504 -56.16 -1.31 -16.32
C MET A 504 -57.45 -2.05 -16.57
N GLY A 505 -58.22 -2.37 -15.52
CA GLY A 505 -59.52 -3.09 -15.62
C GLY A 505 -59.36 -4.59 -15.93
N LEU A 506 -58.19 -5.16 -15.68
CA LEU A 506 -57.91 -6.58 -15.90
C LEU A 506 -58.22 -7.38 -14.63
N SER A 507 -58.84 -8.55 -14.76
CA SER A 507 -59.11 -9.48 -13.67
C SER A 507 -58.34 -10.79 -13.85
N VAL A 508 -57.93 -11.40 -12.75
CA VAL A 508 -57.27 -12.71 -12.75
C VAL A 508 -58.25 -13.77 -13.20
N LYS A 509 -57.79 -14.72 -13.97
CA LYS A 509 -58.56 -15.90 -14.36
C LYS A 509 -59.00 -16.65 -13.10
N SER A 510 -60.31 -16.76 -12.89
CA SER A 510 -60.89 -17.59 -11.83
C SER A 510 -60.67 -19.08 -12.10
#